data_6c4772bba20b459e12a742ac96612aa8
#
_entry.id   6c4772bba20b459e12a742ac96612aa8
#
_cell.length_a   1.000
_cell.length_b   1.000
_cell.length_c   1.000
_cell.angle_alpha   90.00
_cell.angle_beta   90.00
_cell.angle_gamma   90.00
#
_symmetry.space_group_name_H-M   'P 1'
#
loop_
_entity.id
_entity.type
_entity.pdbx_description
1 polymer ?
#
loop_
_entity_poly.entity_id
_entity_poly.type
_entity_poly.pdbx_seq_one_letter_code
_entity_poly.pdbx_strand_id
1 'polypeptide(L)'
;MISTRIAHRSIAVLLTAVVALPVGTGVAQADGPVPAAGPSETELVPGVPPGPYQPWQIDTPDQALAPKVYTPTAEEDRVEPRDAAAGTYALVEYVPIGDAVAKVTCSKQTGPYQRSVERWLKLRVDGRQSGADCKAIRAFQKKQGIKPAIGFAGPVTWARMQLIGARKNPNAAGKCPVRSYRVACVDLNRQLTWVQKGRKVVFGPVPMRSGRNGHVTRGGWHKIYWKHKNHWSTLYNSPMPYAQFFDGGIAFHAVYGSIYTTVGSWGCVNLRLADARKLWSVLKKGDRVYVWGHRPGN
;
A
#
# COMPACT_ATOMS: atom_id res chain seq x y z
N MET A 1 18.93 14.43 -64.08
CA MET A 1 19.03 15.87 -63.80
C MET A 1 19.04 16.03 -62.30
N ILE A 2 20.20 16.40 -61.80
CA ILE A 2 20.54 16.53 -60.36
C ILE A 2 20.28 18.00 -60.00
N SER A 3 19.56 18.27 -58.91
CA SER A 3 19.48 19.62 -58.36
C SER A 3 19.68 19.58 -56.85
N THR A 4 20.87 19.95 -56.44
CA THR A 4 21.38 20.15 -55.10
C THR A 4 20.91 21.52 -54.60
N ARG A 5 20.32 21.63 -53.43
CA ARG A 5 20.16 22.91 -52.73
C ARG A 5 20.86 22.86 -51.36
N ILE A 6 21.84 23.73 -51.23
CA ILE A 6 22.66 24.03 -50.08
C ILE A 6 21.86 24.95 -49.13
N ALA A 7 21.77 24.62 -47.87
CA ALA A 7 21.17 25.48 -46.85
C ALA A 7 22.26 26.05 -45.93
N HIS A 8 22.24 27.36 -45.76
CA HIS A 8 23.20 28.17 -45.00
C HIS A 8 23.00 27.98 -43.48
N ARG A 9 24.11 27.86 -42.79
CA ARG A 9 24.24 27.93 -41.34
C ARG A 9 24.36 29.39 -40.90
N SER A 10 23.51 29.83 -40.00
CA SER A 10 23.68 31.08 -39.24
C SER A 10 24.17 30.74 -37.83
N ILE A 11 25.34 31.25 -37.48
CA ILE A 11 25.94 31.15 -36.16
C ILE A 11 25.53 32.41 -35.39
N ALA A 12 24.86 32.24 -34.27
CA ALA A 12 24.59 33.33 -33.34
C ALA A 12 25.58 33.23 -32.17
N VAL A 13 26.37 34.26 -32.03
CA VAL A 13 27.32 34.46 -30.92
C VAL A 13 26.56 35.12 -29.77
N LEU A 14 26.53 34.48 -28.63
CA LEU A 14 25.98 35.05 -27.38
C LEU A 14 27.17 35.50 -26.51
N LEU A 15 27.23 36.80 -26.25
CA LEU A 15 28.13 37.41 -25.29
C LEU A 15 27.66 37.11 -23.86
N THR A 16 28.55 36.57 -23.06
CA THR A 16 28.35 36.40 -21.61
C THR A 16 28.87 37.67 -20.88
N ALA A 17 27.97 38.36 -20.20
CA ALA A 17 28.33 39.42 -19.25
C ALA A 17 28.61 38.80 -17.87
N VAL A 18 29.82 38.98 -17.38
CA VAL A 18 30.26 38.63 -16.02
C VAL A 18 29.86 39.79 -15.09
N VAL A 19 28.98 39.55 -14.16
CA VAL A 19 28.67 40.47 -13.04
C VAL A 19 29.40 39.93 -11.81
N ALA A 20 30.39 40.67 -11.34
CA ALA A 20 31.07 40.44 -10.07
C ALA A 20 30.22 41.02 -8.91
N LEU A 21 29.91 40.19 -7.91
CA LEU A 21 29.36 40.64 -6.64
C LEU A 21 30.41 40.61 -5.53
N PRO A 22 30.39 41.56 -4.58
CA PRO A 22 31.41 41.68 -3.55
C PRO A 22 31.25 40.61 -2.44
N VAL A 23 32.36 40.11 -1.95
CA VAL A 23 32.52 39.25 -0.80
C VAL A 23 32.25 40.05 0.46
N GLY A 24 31.18 39.79 1.14
CA GLY A 24 30.88 40.28 2.49
C GLY A 24 31.19 39.20 3.51
N THR A 25 32.25 39.35 4.28
CA THR A 25 32.53 38.59 5.48
C THR A 25 31.63 39.06 6.60
N GLY A 26 30.67 38.24 6.96
CA GLY A 26 29.81 38.45 8.13
C GLY A 26 29.59 37.12 8.86
N VAL A 27 30.41 36.88 9.89
CA VAL A 27 30.16 35.78 10.85
C VAL A 27 29.05 36.26 11.78
N ALA A 28 27.84 35.78 11.56
CA ALA A 28 26.77 35.91 12.52
C ALA A 28 26.56 34.56 13.22
N GLN A 29 27.01 34.51 14.47
CA GLN A 29 26.54 33.51 15.44
C GLN A 29 25.04 33.75 15.65
N ALA A 30 24.23 32.78 15.26
CA ALA A 30 22.83 32.72 15.63
C ALA A 30 22.70 31.74 16.80
N ASP A 31 22.72 32.29 18.01
CA ASP A 31 22.13 31.65 19.19
C ASP A 31 20.61 31.64 19.02
N GLY A 32 20.10 30.60 18.35
CA GLY A 32 18.68 30.32 18.31
C GLY A 32 18.24 29.61 19.59
N PRO A 33 17.07 29.95 20.14
CA PRO A 33 16.60 29.29 21.35
C PRO A 33 16.39 27.80 21.09
N VAL A 34 16.88 26.98 22.02
CA VAL A 34 16.63 25.54 22.07
C VAL A 34 15.12 25.33 22.05
N PRO A 35 14.55 24.53 21.13
CA PRO A 35 13.13 24.28 21.12
C PRO A 35 12.73 23.61 22.44
N ALA A 36 11.70 24.17 23.08
CA ALA A 36 11.12 23.66 24.30
C ALA A 36 10.76 22.17 24.14
N ALA A 37 10.96 21.42 25.23
CA ALA A 37 10.55 20.02 25.32
C ALA A 37 9.11 19.88 24.82
N GLY A 38 8.89 18.89 23.94
CA GLY A 38 7.56 18.60 23.40
C GLY A 38 6.56 18.28 24.51
N PRO A 39 5.27 18.35 24.21
CA PRO A 39 4.22 18.13 25.20
C PRO A 39 4.38 16.77 25.86
N SER A 40 4.22 16.74 27.18
CA SER A 40 4.27 15.53 28.01
C SER A 40 3.19 14.53 27.60
N GLU A 41 3.48 13.23 27.75
CA GLU A 41 2.70 12.06 27.32
C GLU A 41 1.26 11.92 27.91
N THR A 42 0.68 12.96 28.49
CA THR A 42 -0.53 12.83 29.32
C THR A 42 -1.84 13.28 28.69
N GLU A 43 -1.89 13.64 27.41
CA GLU A 43 -3.15 14.10 26.79
C GLU A 43 -3.48 13.40 25.46
N LEU A 44 -3.60 12.09 25.48
CA LEU A 44 -4.28 11.36 24.41
C LEU A 44 -5.75 11.18 24.80
N VAL A 45 -6.60 12.05 24.28
CA VAL A 45 -8.05 11.88 24.39
C VAL A 45 -8.45 10.62 23.59
N PRO A 46 -9.13 9.64 24.21
CA PRO A 46 -9.56 8.43 23.50
C PRO A 46 -10.44 8.81 22.29
N GLY A 47 -10.06 8.38 21.10
CA GLY A 47 -10.82 8.60 19.87
C GLY A 47 -10.35 9.74 18.97
N VAL A 48 -9.38 10.57 19.39
CA VAL A 48 -8.76 11.57 18.51
C VAL A 48 -7.57 10.93 17.79
N PRO A 49 -7.54 10.90 16.44
CA PRO A 49 -6.37 10.41 15.74
C PRO A 49 -5.17 11.30 16.06
N PRO A 50 -3.98 10.73 16.31
CA PRO A 50 -2.78 11.51 16.54
C PRO A 50 -2.49 12.42 15.34
N GLY A 51 -1.96 13.59 15.62
CA GLY A 51 -1.54 14.59 14.63
C GLY A 51 -0.55 14.02 13.59
N PRO A 52 -0.04 14.84 12.68
CA PRO A 52 0.85 14.38 11.61
C PRO A 52 2.06 13.63 12.20
N TYR A 53 2.35 12.48 11.62
CA TYR A 53 3.46 11.59 11.99
C TYR A 53 4.77 12.37 12.15
N GLN A 54 5.38 12.27 13.31
CA GLN A 54 6.68 12.86 13.60
C GLN A 54 7.75 11.76 13.47
N PRO A 55 8.82 11.94 12.64
CA PRO A 55 9.83 10.90 12.40
C PRO A 55 10.55 10.38 13.65
N TRP A 56 10.58 11.15 14.74
CA TRP A 56 11.21 10.77 16.03
C TRP A 56 10.27 10.01 16.97
N GLN A 57 8.99 9.88 16.66
CA GLN A 57 8.04 9.03 17.39
C GLN A 57 8.08 7.58 16.89
N ILE A 58 9.27 7.12 16.54
CA ILE A 58 9.48 5.74 16.10
C ILE A 58 9.62 4.89 17.36
N ASP A 59 8.83 3.82 17.46
CA ASP A 59 9.13 2.72 18.37
C ASP A 59 10.49 2.12 17.97
N THR A 60 11.58 2.69 18.45
CA THR A 60 12.92 2.11 18.28
C THR A 60 13.09 0.96 19.25
N PRO A 61 13.94 -0.05 18.96
CA PRO A 61 14.23 -1.12 19.89
C PRO A 61 14.68 -0.63 21.28
N ASP A 62 15.32 0.55 21.32
CA ASP A 62 15.84 1.16 22.54
C ASP A 62 14.79 1.96 23.33
N GLN A 63 13.67 2.35 22.68
CA GLN A 63 12.51 2.97 23.34
C GLN A 63 11.43 1.97 23.72
N ALA A 64 11.70 0.69 23.57
CA ALA A 64 10.86 -0.37 24.09
C ALA A 64 10.95 -0.41 25.63
N LEU A 65 10.42 0.63 26.28
CA LEU A 65 9.92 0.53 27.64
C LEU A 65 8.90 -0.60 27.64
N ALA A 66 9.36 -1.80 28.01
CA ALA A 66 8.63 -3.05 28.11
C ALA A 66 7.35 -3.05 27.25
N PRO A 67 7.43 -3.37 25.96
CA PRO A 67 6.24 -3.40 25.12
C PRO A 67 5.28 -4.33 25.84
N LYS A 68 4.01 -3.93 25.98
CA LYS A 68 2.98 -4.89 26.32
C LYS A 68 3.11 -5.97 25.27
N VAL A 69 3.69 -7.11 25.66
CA VAL A 69 3.85 -8.24 24.76
C VAL A 69 2.43 -8.68 24.43
N TYR A 70 1.98 -8.31 23.21
CA TYR A 70 0.71 -8.81 22.73
C TYR A 70 0.89 -10.31 22.53
N THR A 71 0.28 -11.07 23.41
CA THR A 71 0.10 -12.51 23.23
C THR A 71 -1.28 -12.68 22.63
N PRO A 72 -1.39 -13.11 21.35
CA PRO A 72 -2.68 -13.40 20.77
C PRO A 72 -3.44 -14.35 21.70
N THR A 73 -4.69 -14.05 21.96
CA THR A 73 -5.55 -15.01 22.67
C THR A 73 -5.72 -16.27 21.83
N ALA A 74 -5.97 -17.41 22.45
CA ALA A 74 -6.26 -18.64 21.72
C ALA A 74 -7.44 -18.48 20.75
N GLU A 75 -8.31 -17.51 20.97
CA GLU A 75 -9.42 -17.11 20.11
C GLU A 75 -8.93 -16.37 18.85
N GLU A 76 -7.97 -15.46 18.98
CA GLU A 76 -7.37 -14.74 17.86
C GLU A 76 -6.49 -15.63 16.99
N ASP A 77 -5.86 -16.65 17.57
CA ASP A 77 -5.20 -17.73 16.82
C ASP A 77 -6.22 -18.67 16.15
N ARG A 78 -7.44 -18.78 16.70
CA ARG A 78 -8.53 -19.57 16.10
C ARG A 78 -9.26 -18.85 14.97
N VAL A 79 -9.14 -17.54 14.86
CA VAL A 79 -9.70 -16.73 13.76
C VAL A 79 -8.91 -16.89 12.46
N GLU A 80 -7.90 -17.71 12.41
CA GLU A 80 -7.51 -18.31 11.14
C GLU A 80 -8.69 -19.20 10.69
N PRO A 81 -9.38 -18.84 9.59
CA PRO A 81 -10.39 -19.76 9.05
C PRO A 81 -9.69 -21.10 8.85
N ARG A 82 -10.32 -22.19 9.30
CA ARG A 82 -9.81 -23.56 9.06
C ARG A 82 -9.48 -23.83 7.59
N ASP A 83 -9.98 -22.97 6.71
CA ASP A 83 -9.69 -22.92 5.27
C ASP A 83 -8.36 -22.26 4.90
N ALA A 84 -7.61 -21.69 5.85
CA ALA A 84 -6.28 -21.13 5.59
C ALA A 84 -5.27 -22.21 5.14
N ALA A 85 -5.46 -23.43 5.59
CA ALA A 85 -4.66 -24.58 5.15
C ALA A 85 -4.88 -24.94 3.67
N ALA A 86 -6.06 -24.63 3.12
CA ALA A 86 -6.42 -24.90 1.72
C ALA A 86 -6.22 -23.68 0.77
N GLY A 87 -5.78 -22.54 1.28
CA GLY A 87 -5.60 -21.33 0.46
C GLY A 87 -6.90 -20.68 -0.03
N THR A 88 -8.04 -21.10 0.48
CA THR A 88 -9.38 -20.60 0.14
C THR A 88 -9.91 -19.71 1.25
N TYR A 89 -9.43 -18.46 1.30
CA TYR A 89 -10.12 -17.44 2.12
C TYR A 89 -11.50 -17.16 1.52
N ALA A 90 -12.54 -17.12 2.35
CA ALA A 90 -13.82 -16.63 1.92
C ALA A 90 -13.66 -15.20 1.40
N LEU A 91 -13.92 -15.00 0.11
CA LEU A 91 -13.84 -13.69 -0.52
C LEU A 91 -15.17 -12.97 -0.27
N VAL A 92 -15.25 -12.26 0.87
CA VAL A 92 -16.43 -11.49 1.24
C VAL A 92 -16.31 -10.08 0.70
N GLU A 93 -17.19 -9.73 -0.24
CA GLU A 93 -17.27 -8.39 -0.81
C GLU A 93 -17.93 -7.42 0.17
N TYR A 94 -17.49 -6.16 0.13
CA TYR A 94 -18.19 -5.07 0.81
C TYR A 94 -19.59 -4.90 0.21
N VAL A 95 -20.60 -4.92 1.07
CA VAL A 95 -22.00 -4.69 0.69
C VAL A 95 -22.40 -3.31 1.19
N PRO A 96 -22.84 -2.40 0.32
CA PRO A 96 -23.39 -1.12 0.74
C PRO A 96 -24.60 -1.32 1.64
N ILE A 97 -24.77 -0.44 2.64
CA ILE A 97 -25.82 -0.57 3.67
C ILE A 97 -27.22 -0.72 3.05
N GLY A 98 -27.51 -0.02 1.94
CA GLY A 98 -28.77 -0.13 1.23
C GLY A 98 -29.03 -1.48 0.55
N ASP A 99 -27.98 -2.25 0.29
CA ASP A 99 -28.06 -3.57 -0.35
C ASP A 99 -28.05 -4.72 0.68
N ALA A 100 -27.65 -4.44 1.92
CA ALA A 100 -27.47 -5.47 2.95
C ALA A 100 -28.79 -6.07 3.48
N VAL A 101 -29.88 -5.35 3.36
CA VAL A 101 -31.19 -5.71 3.95
C VAL A 101 -32.13 -6.44 2.97
N ALA A 102 -31.83 -6.36 1.67
CA ALA A 102 -32.64 -6.97 0.62
C ALA A 102 -31.94 -8.19 0.03
N LYS A 103 -32.71 -9.18 -0.45
CA LYS A 103 -32.21 -10.26 -1.32
C LYS A 103 -31.82 -9.68 -2.69
N VAL A 104 -30.83 -8.76 -2.69
CA VAL A 104 -30.40 -8.05 -3.87
C VAL A 104 -29.72 -9.01 -4.83
N THR A 105 -30.32 -9.22 -5.98
CA THR A 105 -29.72 -10.00 -7.05
C THR A 105 -28.73 -9.18 -7.89
N CYS A 106 -28.89 -7.84 -7.88
CA CYS A 106 -28.08 -6.90 -8.65
C CYS A 106 -28.02 -5.55 -7.93
N SER A 107 -26.84 -5.16 -7.47
CA SER A 107 -26.63 -3.84 -6.88
C SER A 107 -26.86 -2.74 -7.93
N LYS A 108 -27.60 -1.70 -7.54
CA LYS A 108 -27.76 -0.48 -8.32
C LYS A 108 -26.70 0.55 -7.99
N GLN A 109 -25.90 0.32 -6.97
CA GLN A 109 -24.89 1.26 -6.49
C GLN A 109 -23.60 1.14 -7.29
N THR A 110 -23.05 2.29 -7.67
CA THR A 110 -21.72 2.40 -8.28
C THR A 110 -20.64 2.11 -7.23
N GLY A 111 -19.80 1.14 -7.50
CA GLY A 111 -18.70 0.78 -6.61
C GLY A 111 -17.47 1.71 -6.77
N PRO A 112 -16.58 1.77 -5.78
CA PRO A 112 -15.39 2.62 -5.80
C PRO A 112 -14.40 2.25 -6.91
N TYR A 113 -14.48 1.04 -7.43
CA TYR A 113 -13.61 0.55 -8.51
C TYR A 113 -14.33 0.38 -9.84
N GLN A 114 -15.48 1.05 -10.04
CA GLN A 114 -16.37 0.84 -11.19
C GLN A 114 -15.61 0.92 -12.52
N ARG A 115 -14.98 2.06 -12.84
CA ARG A 115 -14.23 2.24 -14.10
C ARG A 115 -13.13 1.19 -14.32
N SER A 116 -12.48 0.76 -13.24
CA SER A 116 -11.40 -0.23 -13.31
C SER A 116 -11.93 -1.63 -13.61
N VAL A 117 -13.06 -1.97 -13.02
CA VAL A 117 -13.76 -3.24 -13.23
C VAL A 117 -14.37 -3.30 -14.62
N GLU A 118 -15.02 -2.23 -15.09
CA GLU A 118 -15.53 -2.09 -16.45
C GLU A 118 -14.42 -2.31 -17.49
N ARG A 119 -13.29 -1.64 -17.32
CA ARG A 119 -12.13 -1.81 -18.20
C ARG A 119 -11.63 -3.25 -18.22
N TRP A 120 -11.53 -3.88 -17.05
CA TRP A 120 -11.08 -5.26 -16.95
C TRP A 120 -12.03 -6.26 -17.62
N LEU A 121 -13.34 -6.04 -17.47
CA LEU A 121 -14.39 -6.87 -18.06
C LEU A 121 -14.72 -6.49 -19.54
N LYS A 122 -14.02 -5.47 -20.09
CA LYS A 122 -14.24 -4.92 -21.45
C LYS A 122 -15.67 -4.40 -21.65
N LEU A 123 -16.22 -3.78 -20.62
CA LEU A 123 -17.51 -3.10 -20.65
C LEU A 123 -17.33 -1.64 -21.08
N ARG A 124 -18.45 -0.92 -21.27
CA ARG A 124 -18.41 0.53 -21.44
C ARG A 124 -17.82 1.19 -20.20
N VAL A 125 -16.74 1.97 -20.34
CA VAL A 125 -16.01 2.58 -19.23
C VAL A 125 -16.57 3.97 -18.95
N ASP A 126 -17.73 4.04 -18.32
CA ASP A 126 -18.35 5.33 -17.94
C ASP A 126 -18.33 5.59 -16.43
N GLY A 127 -17.99 4.57 -15.62
CA GLY A 127 -17.92 4.67 -14.16
C GLY A 127 -19.27 4.74 -13.49
N ARG A 128 -20.33 4.30 -14.17
CA ARG A 128 -21.69 4.25 -13.64
C ARG A 128 -22.19 2.82 -13.65
N GLN A 129 -22.82 2.41 -12.58
CA GLN A 129 -23.39 1.08 -12.49
C GLN A 129 -24.63 0.97 -13.41
N SER A 130 -24.60 0.01 -14.31
CA SER A 130 -25.73 -0.35 -15.18
C SER A 130 -26.20 -1.79 -14.93
N GLY A 131 -27.34 -2.17 -15.49
CA GLY A 131 -27.81 -3.56 -15.44
C GLY A 131 -26.87 -4.53 -16.17
N ALA A 132 -26.20 -4.09 -17.23
CA ALA A 132 -25.18 -4.87 -17.96
C ALA A 132 -23.94 -5.08 -17.12
N ASP A 133 -23.44 -4.00 -16.47
CA ASP A 133 -22.27 -4.07 -15.56
C ASP A 133 -22.57 -5.01 -14.41
N CYS A 134 -23.71 -4.86 -13.75
CA CYS A 134 -24.09 -5.73 -12.68
C CYS A 134 -24.07 -7.21 -13.08
N LYS A 135 -24.68 -7.56 -14.22
CA LYS A 135 -24.70 -8.95 -14.71
C LYS A 135 -23.27 -9.48 -14.94
N ALA A 136 -22.42 -8.70 -15.57
CA ALA A 136 -21.04 -9.08 -15.88
C ALA A 136 -20.19 -9.21 -14.61
N ILE A 137 -20.26 -8.24 -13.70
CA ILE A 137 -19.53 -8.26 -12.42
C ILE A 137 -20.01 -9.44 -11.57
N ARG A 138 -21.31 -9.67 -11.49
CA ARG A 138 -21.88 -10.80 -10.77
C ARG A 138 -21.43 -12.15 -11.32
N ALA A 139 -21.38 -12.31 -12.63
CA ALA A 139 -20.86 -13.51 -13.27
C ALA A 139 -19.38 -13.76 -12.90
N PHE A 140 -18.56 -12.70 -12.91
CA PHE A 140 -17.19 -12.78 -12.45
C PHE A 140 -17.11 -13.17 -10.95
N GLN A 141 -17.88 -12.51 -10.08
CA GLN A 141 -17.94 -12.81 -8.64
C GLN A 141 -18.29 -14.27 -8.38
N LYS A 142 -19.34 -14.80 -9.04
CA LYS A 142 -19.72 -16.22 -8.96
C LYS A 142 -18.57 -17.14 -9.37
N LYS A 143 -17.94 -16.87 -10.52
CA LYS A 143 -16.81 -17.65 -11.05
C LYS A 143 -15.62 -17.65 -10.09
N GLN A 144 -15.41 -16.56 -9.33
CA GLN A 144 -14.29 -16.42 -8.40
C GLN A 144 -14.64 -16.76 -6.94
N GLY A 145 -15.86 -17.19 -6.66
CA GLY A 145 -16.31 -17.53 -5.30
C GLY A 145 -16.45 -16.30 -4.38
N ILE A 146 -16.61 -15.09 -4.94
CA ILE A 146 -16.82 -13.86 -4.16
C ILE A 146 -18.27 -13.82 -3.68
N LYS A 147 -18.47 -13.60 -2.38
CA LYS A 147 -19.81 -13.53 -1.76
C LYS A 147 -19.98 -12.21 -1.00
N PRO A 148 -21.19 -11.60 -1.04
CA PRO A 148 -22.30 -11.94 -1.91
C PRO A 148 -22.00 -11.54 -3.36
N ALA A 149 -22.44 -12.37 -4.32
CA ALA A 149 -22.30 -12.06 -5.74
C ALA A 149 -23.47 -11.17 -6.20
N ILE A 150 -23.39 -9.87 -5.90
CA ILE A 150 -24.44 -8.87 -6.18
C ILE A 150 -24.08 -7.91 -7.32
N GLY A 151 -22.95 -8.13 -8.00
CA GLY A 151 -22.55 -7.29 -9.11
C GLY A 151 -22.02 -5.91 -8.70
N PHE A 152 -21.56 -5.73 -7.47
CA PHE A 152 -20.94 -4.49 -6.99
C PHE A 152 -19.44 -4.47 -7.29
N ALA A 153 -18.94 -3.35 -7.84
CA ALA A 153 -17.51 -3.16 -8.17
C ALA A 153 -16.72 -2.75 -6.91
N GLY A 154 -16.65 -3.64 -5.93
CA GLY A 154 -16.04 -3.39 -4.64
C GLY A 154 -14.57 -3.81 -4.54
N PRO A 155 -13.95 -3.60 -3.36
CA PRO A 155 -12.53 -3.82 -3.16
C PRO A 155 -12.09 -5.29 -3.31
N VAL A 156 -12.92 -6.26 -2.92
CA VAL A 156 -12.58 -7.69 -3.10
C VAL A 156 -12.60 -8.07 -4.57
N THR A 157 -13.63 -7.66 -5.29
CA THR A 157 -13.75 -7.88 -6.75
C THR A 157 -12.54 -7.31 -7.47
N TRP A 158 -12.18 -6.08 -7.17
CA TRP A 158 -11.01 -5.41 -7.76
C TRP A 158 -9.70 -6.13 -7.40
N ALA A 159 -9.45 -6.42 -6.13
CA ALA A 159 -8.25 -7.12 -5.67
C ALA A 159 -8.10 -8.50 -6.34
N ARG A 160 -9.21 -9.21 -6.52
CA ARG A 160 -9.20 -10.50 -7.21
C ARG A 160 -8.80 -10.38 -8.68
N MET A 161 -9.29 -9.34 -9.38
CA MET A 161 -8.90 -9.04 -10.76
C MET A 161 -7.41 -8.74 -10.87
N GLN A 162 -6.88 -7.87 -9.99
CA GLN A 162 -5.46 -7.55 -9.96
C GLN A 162 -4.60 -8.80 -9.72
N LEU A 163 -4.99 -9.64 -8.77
CA LEU A 163 -4.27 -10.88 -8.48
C LEU A 163 -4.26 -11.85 -9.67
N ILE A 164 -5.38 -12.00 -10.38
CA ILE A 164 -5.44 -12.84 -11.58
C ILE A 164 -4.49 -12.31 -12.65
N GLY A 165 -4.47 -11.01 -12.91
CA GLY A 165 -3.57 -10.38 -13.87
C GLY A 165 -2.09 -10.53 -13.50
N ALA A 166 -1.77 -10.58 -12.20
CA ALA A 166 -0.41 -10.67 -11.70
C ALA A 166 0.13 -12.10 -11.57
N ARG A 167 -0.71 -13.14 -11.66
CA ARG A 167 -0.33 -14.54 -11.34
C ARG A 167 0.88 -15.07 -12.10
N LYS A 168 0.98 -14.77 -13.40
CA LYS A 168 2.09 -15.28 -14.23
C LYS A 168 3.36 -14.48 -14.00
N ASN A 169 3.25 -13.16 -13.95
CA ASN A 169 4.37 -12.24 -13.75
C ASN A 169 3.86 -10.95 -13.08
N PRO A 170 4.03 -10.80 -11.76
CA PRO A 170 3.61 -9.56 -11.08
C PRO A 170 4.41 -8.35 -11.55
N ASN A 171 5.61 -8.53 -12.06
CA ASN A 171 6.49 -7.48 -12.57
C ASN A 171 6.45 -7.33 -14.10
N ALA A 172 5.37 -7.74 -14.77
CA ALA A 172 5.27 -7.65 -16.23
C ALA A 172 5.50 -6.21 -16.76
N ALA A 173 5.11 -5.18 -16.01
CA ALA A 173 5.34 -3.78 -16.34
C ALA A 173 6.76 -3.28 -16.02
N GLY A 174 7.65 -4.11 -15.49
CA GLY A 174 9.06 -3.77 -15.18
C GLY A 174 9.26 -2.74 -14.08
N LYS A 175 8.21 -2.37 -13.32
CA LYS A 175 8.28 -1.28 -12.33
C LYS A 175 9.09 -1.64 -11.09
N CYS A 176 9.04 -2.89 -10.62
CA CYS A 176 9.90 -3.32 -9.52
C CYS A 176 11.31 -3.62 -10.02
N PRO A 177 12.36 -2.98 -9.48
CA PRO A 177 13.73 -3.16 -9.95
C PRO A 177 14.23 -4.60 -9.79
N VAL A 178 14.81 -5.14 -10.85
CA VAL A 178 15.43 -6.47 -10.86
C VAL A 178 16.84 -6.36 -10.26
N ARG A 179 17.10 -7.10 -9.18
CA ARG A 179 18.39 -7.11 -8.46
C ARG A 179 18.79 -8.53 -8.11
N SER A 180 20.09 -8.78 -7.94
CA SER A 180 20.64 -10.09 -7.52
C SER A 180 20.26 -10.48 -6.09
N TYR A 181 19.84 -9.50 -5.28
CA TYR A 181 19.33 -9.68 -3.91
C TYR A 181 17.79 -9.58 -3.87
N ARG A 182 17.20 -9.87 -2.69
CA ARG A 182 15.74 -9.78 -2.50
C ARG A 182 15.27 -8.35 -2.50
N VAL A 183 14.18 -8.11 -3.25
CA VAL A 183 13.43 -6.86 -3.24
C VAL A 183 11.97 -7.17 -2.92
N ALA A 184 11.45 -6.62 -1.85
CA ALA A 184 10.01 -6.58 -1.60
C ALA A 184 9.41 -5.46 -2.44
N CYS A 185 8.53 -5.81 -3.35
CA CYS A 185 7.90 -4.92 -4.30
C CYS A 185 6.50 -4.54 -3.78
N VAL A 186 6.21 -3.24 -3.68
CA VAL A 186 4.93 -2.72 -3.19
C VAL A 186 4.30 -1.88 -4.29
N ASP A 187 3.29 -2.44 -4.95
CA ASP A 187 2.56 -1.80 -6.04
C ASP A 187 1.28 -1.15 -5.48
N LEU A 188 1.33 0.14 -5.24
CA LEU A 188 0.20 0.90 -4.70
C LEU A 188 -0.96 0.99 -5.69
N ASN A 189 -0.69 0.99 -7.01
CA ASN A 189 -1.75 1.08 -8.03
C ASN A 189 -2.64 -0.16 -8.04
N ARG A 190 -2.04 -1.35 -7.87
CA ARG A 190 -2.76 -2.63 -7.90
C ARG A 190 -3.08 -3.17 -6.51
N GLN A 191 -2.57 -2.52 -5.45
CA GLN A 191 -2.66 -2.98 -4.07
C GLN A 191 -2.15 -4.42 -3.92
N LEU A 192 -0.96 -4.67 -4.50
CA LEU A 192 -0.28 -5.96 -4.48
C LEU A 192 1.14 -5.82 -3.92
N THR A 193 1.59 -6.84 -3.23
CA THR A 193 2.99 -6.97 -2.82
C THR A 193 3.54 -8.36 -3.12
N TRP A 194 4.82 -8.43 -3.45
CA TRP A 194 5.56 -9.67 -3.68
C TRP A 194 7.04 -9.48 -3.35
N VAL A 195 7.79 -10.55 -3.24
CA VAL A 195 9.24 -10.50 -3.13
C VAL A 195 9.85 -11.22 -4.32
N GLN A 196 10.83 -10.58 -4.95
CA GLN A 196 11.62 -11.19 -6.02
C GLN A 196 13.12 -11.15 -5.72
N LYS A 197 13.86 -12.12 -6.27
CA LYS A 197 15.33 -12.15 -6.35
C LYS A 197 15.68 -12.38 -7.80
N GLY A 198 16.36 -11.43 -8.43
CA GLY A 198 16.43 -11.43 -9.88
C GLY A 198 15.02 -11.31 -10.50
N ARG A 199 14.74 -12.15 -11.47
CA ARG A 199 13.41 -12.27 -12.09
C ARG A 199 12.52 -13.32 -11.42
N LYS A 200 13.05 -14.07 -10.44
CA LYS A 200 12.30 -15.11 -9.74
C LYS A 200 11.48 -14.52 -8.61
N VAL A 201 10.17 -14.72 -8.64
CA VAL A 201 9.28 -14.42 -7.51
C VAL A 201 9.48 -15.48 -6.44
N VAL A 202 9.79 -15.06 -5.22
CA VAL A 202 10.04 -15.95 -4.07
C VAL A 202 8.93 -15.88 -3.03
N PHE A 203 8.05 -14.86 -3.13
CA PHE A 203 6.83 -14.73 -2.33
C PHE A 203 5.77 -13.92 -3.10
N GLY A 204 4.51 -14.26 -2.95
CA GLY A 204 3.38 -13.55 -3.56
C GLY A 204 3.21 -13.87 -5.05
N PRO A 205 2.54 -12.98 -5.82
CA PRO A 205 1.91 -11.76 -5.35
C PRO A 205 0.71 -12.01 -4.42
N VAL A 206 0.55 -11.15 -3.43
CA VAL A 206 -0.59 -11.16 -2.52
C VAL A 206 -1.26 -9.77 -2.45
N PRO A 207 -2.57 -9.70 -2.18
CA PRO A 207 -3.26 -8.44 -1.94
C PRO A 207 -2.75 -7.77 -0.66
N MET A 208 -2.79 -6.45 -0.66
CA MET A 208 -2.46 -5.63 0.50
C MET A 208 -3.40 -4.43 0.62
N ARG A 209 -3.34 -3.74 1.75
CA ARG A 209 -3.95 -2.43 1.96
C ARG A 209 -2.88 -1.43 2.36
N SER A 210 -2.64 -0.44 1.51
CA SER A 210 -1.69 0.64 1.77
C SER A 210 -2.32 1.87 2.43
N GLY A 211 -1.50 2.86 2.70
CA GLY A 211 -1.89 4.11 3.34
C GLY A 211 -2.95 4.90 2.57
N ARG A 212 -3.80 5.62 3.33
CA ARG A 212 -4.82 6.53 2.83
C ARG A 212 -4.26 7.94 2.57
N ASN A 213 -5.07 8.84 2.01
CA ASN A 213 -4.74 10.27 1.91
C ASN A 213 -4.31 10.85 3.25
N GLY A 214 -3.29 11.71 3.24
CA GLY A 214 -2.68 12.26 4.45
C GLY A 214 -1.73 11.29 5.17
N HIS A 215 -1.82 9.99 4.90
CA HIS A 215 -1.01 8.93 5.52
C HIS A 215 -0.56 7.90 4.47
N VAL A 216 0.05 8.38 3.41
CA VAL A 216 0.45 7.52 2.28
C VAL A 216 1.60 6.58 2.65
N THR A 217 1.58 5.38 2.09
CA THR A 217 2.78 4.54 2.07
C THR A 217 3.78 5.20 1.13
N ARG A 218 4.91 5.66 1.66
CA ARG A 218 5.87 6.49 0.92
C ARG A 218 6.56 5.70 -0.17
N GLY A 219 6.63 6.30 -1.37
CA GLY A 219 7.29 5.73 -2.54
C GLY A 219 8.81 5.76 -2.44
N GLY A 220 9.48 4.95 -3.26
CA GLY A 220 10.93 4.91 -3.35
C GLY A 220 11.57 3.66 -2.76
N TRP A 221 12.88 3.76 -2.52
CA TRP A 221 13.67 2.70 -1.93
C TRP A 221 13.73 2.80 -0.41
N HIS A 222 13.48 1.65 0.24
CA HIS A 222 13.58 1.48 1.69
C HIS A 222 14.34 0.20 2.01
N LYS A 223 14.50 -0.08 3.31
CA LYS A 223 15.19 -1.26 3.82
C LYS A 223 14.50 -1.79 5.08
N ILE A 224 14.28 -3.10 5.20
CA ILE A 224 13.82 -3.68 6.45
C ILE A 224 14.88 -3.42 7.52
N TYR A 225 14.58 -2.57 8.48
CA TYR A 225 15.52 -2.22 9.54
C TYR A 225 15.18 -2.88 10.88
N TRP A 226 13.92 -3.20 11.11
CA TRP A 226 13.45 -3.83 12.33
C TRP A 226 12.33 -4.83 12.06
N LYS A 227 12.28 -5.90 12.84
CA LYS A 227 11.26 -6.94 12.79
C LYS A 227 10.84 -7.30 14.21
N HIS A 228 9.52 -7.27 14.47
CA HIS A 228 8.95 -7.68 15.75
C HIS A 228 7.70 -8.53 15.52
N LYS A 229 7.74 -9.81 15.94
CA LYS A 229 6.70 -10.79 15.57
C LYS A 229 5.35 -10.45 16.19
N ASN A 230 5.32 -10.05 17.45
CA ASN A 230 4.11 -9.73 18.21
C ASN A 230 4.14 -8.24 18.61
N HIS A 231 4.28 -7.36 17.61
CA HIS A 231 4.37 -5.93 17.84
C HIS A 231 3.01 -5.35 18.23
N TRP A 232 3.04 -4.47 19.22
CA TRP A 232 1.93 -3.62 19.61
C TRP A 232 2.30 -2.16 19.32
N SER A 233 1.49 -1.47 18.55
CA SER A 233 1.66 -0.05 18.31
C SER A 233 1.10 0.73 19.50
N THR A 234 1.97 1.42 20.24
CA THR A 234 1.55 2.33 21.30
C THR A 234 0.83 3.55 20.74
N LEU A 235 1.28 4.03 19.55
CA LEU A 235 0.71 5.17 18.87
C LEU A 235 -0.76 4.95 18.44
N TYR A 236 -1.09 3.76 17.97
CA TYR A 236 -2.45 3.42 17.48
C TYR A 236 -3.20 2.48 18.40
N ASN A 237 -2.60 2.12 19.54
CA ASN A 237 -3.13 1.16 20.50
C ASN A 237 -3.71 -0.09 19.81
N SER A 238 -2.93 -0.69 18.91
CA SER A 238 -3.39 -1.81 18.09
C SER A 238 -2.29 -2.84 17.81
N PRO A 239 -2.66 -4.12 17.66
CA PRO A 239 -1.70 -5.17 17.32
C PRO A 239 -1.21 -5.02 15.87
N MET A 240 0.07 -5.30 15.67
CA MET A 240 0.73 -5.36 14.38
C MET A 240 1.50 -6.69 14.23
N PRO A 241 0.81 -7.83 14.13
CA PRO A 241 1.46 -9.13 14.06
C PRO A 241 2.40 -9.24 12.87
N TYR A 242 3.57 -9.85 13.07
CA TYR A 242 4.59 -10.01 12.05
C TYR A 242 5.10 -8.69 11.47
N ALA A 243 5.21 -7.64 12.29
CA ALA A 243 5.65 -6.32 11.86
C ALA A 243 7.09 -6.34 11.35
N GLN A 244 7.29 -5.78 10.15
CA GLN A 244 8.57 -5.63 9.48
C GLN A 244 8.69 -4.18 8.99
N PHE A 245 9.37 -3.36 9.80
CA PHE A 245 9.51 -1.93 9.59
C PHE A 245 10.53 -1.62 8.50
N PHE A 246 10.16 -0.72 7.58
CA PHE A 246 11.03 -0.38 6.46
C PHE A 246 11.17 1.12 6.20
N ASP A 247 10.27 1.97 6.76
CA ASP A 247 10.31 3.42 6.53
C ASP A 247 9.65 4.17 7.70
N GLY A 248 10.43 4.66 8.68
CA GLY A 248 9.90 5.22 9.90
C GLY A 248 8.99 4.22 10.61
N GLY A 249 7.79 4.63 11.05
CA GLY A 249 6.80 3.73 11.63
C GLY A 249 6.02 2.87 10.61
N ILE A 250 6.36 2.94 9.31
CA ILE A 250 5.70 2.16 8.26
C ILE A 250 6.26 0.75 8.22
N ALA A 251 5.38 -0.25 8.27
CA ALA A 251 5.74 -1.66 8.27
C ALA A 251 4.82 -2.50 7.38
N PHE A 252 5.30 -3.64 6.93
CA PHE A 252 4.44 -4.78 6.61
C PHE A 252 3.97 -5.40 7.91
N HIS A 253 2.68 -5.62 8.08
CA HIS A 253 2.15 -6.37 9.22
C HIS A 253 0.78 -6.97 8.93
N ALA A 254 0.38 -7.96 9.70
CA ALA A 254 -0.98 -8.48 9.62
C ALA A 254 -1.98 -7.54 10.27
N VAL A 255 -3.23 -7.66 9.84
CA VAL A 255 -4.40 -7.15 10.56
C VAL A 255 -5.39 -8.30 10.75
N TYR A 256 -6.10 -8.32 11.88
CA TYR A 256 -7.14 -9.31 12.15
C TYR A 256 -8.45 -9.02 11.40
N GLY A 257 -8.63 -7.78 10.96
CA GLY A 257 -9.76 -7.39 10.13
C GLY A 257 -9.50 -7.55 8.63
N SER A 258 -10.47 -7.16 7.82
CA SER A 258 -10.37 -7.19 6.38
C SER A 258 -9.35 -6.16 5.85
N ILE A 259 -8.48 -6.59 4.95
CA ILE A 259 -7.64 -5.66 4.14
C ILE A 259 -8.42 -5.08 2.96
N TYR A 260 -9.60 -5.60 2.66
CA TYR A 260 -10.44 -5.21 1.53
C TYR A 260 -11.43 -4.10 1.93
N THR A 261 -10.91 -3.01 2.46
CA THR A 261 -11.71 -1.83 2.82
C THR A 261 -11.47 -0.69 1.84
N THR A 262 -12.44 0.21 1.72
CA THR A 262 -12.30 1.44 0.93
C THR A 262 -11.33 2.41 1.59
N VAL A 263 -11.22 2.38 2.91
CA VAL A 263 -10.31 3.22 3.69
C VAL A 263 -8.93 2.56 3.76
N GLY A 264 -7.88 3.32 3.46
CA GLY A 264 -6.48 2.88 3.59
C GLY A 264 -6.01 2.78 5.04
N SER A 265 -4.77 2.31 5.23
CA SER A 265 -4.07 2.32 6.51
C SER A 265 -3.55 3.72 6.88
N TRP A 266 -2.85 3.82 8.01
CA TRP A 266 -2.09 5.00 8.42
C TRP A 266 -0.64 4.99 7.87
N GLY A 267 -0.45 4.39 6.70
CA GLY A 267 0.85 4.31 6.02
C GLY A 267 1.38 2.88 5.89
N CYS A 268 1.04 2.00 6.81
CA CYS A 268 1.50 0.61 6.79
C CYS A 268 0.96 -0.19 5.59
N VAL A 269 1.69 -1.21 5.21
CA VAL A 269 1.27 -2.23 4.25
C VAL A 269 0.60 -3.37 5.03
N ASN A 270 -0.72 -3.27 5.16
CA ASN A 270 -1.51 -4.28 5.86
C ASN A 270 -1.70 -5.53 4.99
N LEU A 271 -1.52 -6.68 5.61
CA LEU A 271 -1.63 -8.00 5.00
C LEU A 271 -2.62 -8.87 5.77
N ARG A 272 -3.11 -9.92 5.13
CA ARG A 272 -3.79 -11.01 5.83
C ARG A 272 -2.78 -11.74 6.71
N LEU A 273 -3.24 -12.32 7.81
CA LEU A 273 -2.37 -12.98 8.79
C LEU A 273 -1.45 -14.04 8.16
N ALA A 274 -2.00 -14.93 7.34
CA ALA A 274 -1.22 -15.97 6.68
C ALA A 274 -0.18 -15.42 5.68
N ASP A 275 -0.51 -14.31 4.98
CA ASP A 275 0.42 -13.67 4.05
C ASP A 275 1.56 -12.96 4.81
N ALA A 276 1.24 -12.27 5.90
CA ALA A 276 2.24 -11.64 6.75
C ALA A 276 3.17 -12.66 7.41
N ARG A 277 2.63 -13.80 7.90
CA ARG A 277 3.41 -14.93 8.43
C ARG A 277 4.38 -15.49 7.40
N LYS A 278 3.92 -15.72 6.17
CA LYS A 278 4.79 -16.17 5.06
C LYS A 278 5.83 -15.13 4.70
N LEU A 279 5.45 -13.86 4.59
CA LEU A 279 6.38 -12.76 4.28
C LEU A 279 7.46 -12.63 5.37
N TRP A 280 7.08 -12.83 6.63
CA TRP A 280 7.99 -12.82 7.77
C TRP A 280 9.13 -13.85 7.63
N SER A 281 8.85 -15.05 7.14
CA SER A 281 9.87 -16.07 6.92
C SER A 281 10.79 -15.78 5.73
N VAL A 282 10.30 -15.01 4.76
CA VAL A 282 11.02 -14.71 3.51
C VAL A 282 11.96 -13.50 3.68
N LEU A 283 11.47 -12.39 4.25
CA LEU A 283 12.26 -11.18 4.42
C LEU A 283 13.13 -11.22 5.68
N LYS A 284 14.32 -10.65 5.57
CA LYS A 284 15.28 -10.48 6.66
C LYS A 284 15.58 -9.00 6.87
N LYS A 285 16.09 -8.64 8.06
CA LYS A 285 16.68 -7.32 8.30
C LYS A 285 17.78 -7.07 7.25
N GLY A 286 17.75 -5.90 6.63
CA GLY A 286 18.64 -5.54 5.53
C GLY A 286 18.04 -5.73 4.13
N ASP A 287 17.02 -6.55 3.94
CA ASP A 287 16.38 -6.72 2.63
C ASP A 287 15.76 -5.40 2.15
N ARG A 288 15.78 -5.19 0.84
CA ARG A 288 15.31 -3.95 0.22
C ARG A 288 13.82 -4.00 -0.04
N VAL A 289 13.18 -2.83 0.07
CA VAL A 289 11.77 -2.62 -0.27
C VAL A 289 11.71 -1.52 -1.33
N TYR A 290 10.90 -1.72 -2.35
CA TYR A 290 10.65 -0.70 -3.38
C TYR A 290 9.15 -0.48 -3.52
N VAL A 291 8.74 0.77 -3.31
CA VAL A 291 7.34 1.21 -3.31
C VAL A 291 7.12 2.16 -4.47
N TRP A 292 6.02 2.00 -5.22
CA TRP A 292 5.66 2.92 -6.31
C TRP A 292 4.15 3.01 -6.51
N GLY A 293 3.76 4.07 -7.22
CA GLY A 293 2.37 4.33 -7.60
C GLY A 293 1.57 5.06 -6.54
N HIS A 294 0.25 4.98 -6.68
CA HIS A 294 -0.71 5.62 -5.79
C HIS A 294 -1.85 4.66 -5.48
N ARG A 295 -2.39 4.73 -4.27
CA ARG A 295 -3.58 3.94 -3.91
C ARG A 295 -4.78 4.42 -4.75
N PRO A 296 -5.54 3.52 -5.40
CA PRO A 296 -6.79 3.90 -6.06
C PRO A 296 -7.82 4.44 -5.06
N GLY A 297 -8.47 5.56 -5.40
CA GLY A 297 -9.48 6.20 -4.56
C GLY A 297 -8.91 7.12 -3.46
N ASN A 298 -7.61 7.39 -3.51
CA ASN A 298 -6.96 8.43 -2.72
C ASN A 298 -6.89 9.73 -3.52
#